data_16ea05928a94d0531e7243a337991937
#
_entry.id   16ea05928a94d0531e7243a337991937
#
_cell.length_a   1.000
_cell.length_b   1.000
_cell.length_c   1.000
_cell.angle_alpha   90.00
_cell.angle_beta   90.00
_cell.angle_gamma   90.00
#
_symmetry.space_group_name_H-M   'P 1'
#
loop_
_entity.id
_entity.type
_entity.pdbx_description
1 polymer ?
#
loop_
_entity_poly.entity_id
_entity_poly.type
_entity_poly.pdbx_seq_one_letter_code
_entity_poly.pdbx_strand_id
1 'polypeptide(L)'
;MTIFAWVIFLLIIGVLLALDLGVINKTQHEYTTVEALKMTALWIGCALVFGVLVVVAYNFDWFQLRTSSPDKTIFTGYDAGLQYITGYLIEKALSMDNIFVMAMLFSYFKIPGKYQHEVLFWGILGALVFRGVMIVLGAALVNKFSWVMYVFGVLLIYSAVKMMFGKDDEFDADKSLVIKIIRKIYPVSSTLDEGHFFTIANGARAATPLLVVLMVIESTDVLFAVDSIPAVFSITTDSFIVFTSNIFAILGLRSLYFVLISVLNKFCYIKYSLFVLLLFIGAKMLLMEFVHISIGASLSAIVVILGVGILASVIHQKNGVENE
;
A
#
# COMPACT_ATOMS: atom_id res chain seq x y z
N MET A 1 9.97 -12.86 -19.99
CA MET A 1 8.87 -13.28 -19.11
C MET A 1 7.78 -13.90 -19.92
N THR A 2 7.42 -15.13 -19.65
CA THR A 2 6.30 -15.73 -20.36
C THR A 2 4.97 -15.22 -19.75
N ILE A 3 4.02 -14.95 -20.60
CA ILE A 3 2.66 -14.51 -20.22
C ILE A 3 2.01 -15.44 -19.18
N PHE A 4 2.42 -16.71 -19.15
CA PHE A 4 1.90 -17.72 -18.23
C PHE A 4 2.14 -17.37 -16.74
N ALA A 5 3.31 -16.82 -16.37
CA ALA A 5 3.57 -16.43 -14.98
C ALA A 5 2.59 -15.36 -14.51
N TRP A 6 2.30 -14.37 -15.37
CA TRP A 6 1.33 -13.32 -15.09
C TRP A 6 -0.10 -13.84 -14.98
N VAL A 7 -0.51 -14.72 -15.90
CA VAL A 7 -1.84 -15.33 -15.88
C VAL A 7 -2.04 -16.16 -14.61
N ILE A 8 -1.06 -17.01 -14.25
CA ILE A 8 -1.12 -17.80 -13.01
C ILE A 8 -1.21 -16.90 -11.79
N PHE A 9 -0.38 -15.85 -11.73
CA PHE A 9 -0.41 -14.90 -10.63
C PHE A 9 -1.78 -14.20 -10.51
N LEU A 10 -2.32 -13.67 -11.62
CA LEU A 10 -3.63 -13.02 -11.62
C LEU A 10 -4.76 -13.97 -11.24
N LEU A 11 -4.68 -15.24 -11.63
CA LEU A 11 -5.64 -16.27 -11.18
C LEU A 11 -5.54 -16.51 -9.66
N ILE A 12 -4.31 -16.62 -9.12
CA ILE A 12 -4.11 -16.76 -7.67
C ILE A 12 -4.73 -15.57 -6.93
N ILE A 13 -4.44 -14.33 -7.37
CA ILE A 13 -5.01 -13.13 -6.74
C ILE A 13 -6.53 -13.08 -6.88
N GLY A 14 -7.07 -13.42 -8.06
CA GLY A 14 -8.52 -13.52 -8.27
C GLY A 14 -9.19 -14.50 -7.31
N VAL A 15 -8.60 -15.68 -7.11
CA VAL A 15 -9.09 -16.67 -6.14
C VAL A 15 -9.00 -16.15 -4.70
N LEU A 16 -7.88 -15.54 -4.32
CA LEU A 16 -7.69 -14.97 -2.98
C LEU A 16 -8.70 -13.85 -2.69
N LEU A 17 -8.94 -12.96 -3.65
CA LEU A 17 -9.96 -11.92 -3.54
C LEU A 17 -11.39 -12.51 -3.47
N ALA A 18 -11.69 -13.51 -4.26
CA ALA A 18 -12.99 -14.18 -4.22
C ALA A 18 -13.22 -14.89 -2.89
N LEU A 19 -12.18 -15.48 -2.30
CA LEU A 19 -12.25 -16.10 -0.97
C LEU A 19 -12.44 -15.03 0.12
N ASP A 20 -11.73 -13.91 0.02
CA ASP A 20 -11.87 -12.79 0.96
C ASP A 20 -13.31 -12.24 0.97
N LEU A 21 -13.95 -12.14 -0.19
CA LEU A 21 -15.31 -11.66 -0.35
C LEU A 21 -16.40 -12.70 -0.08
N GLY A 22 -16.25 -13.85 -0.70
CA GLY A 22 -17.33 -14.83 -0.80
C GLY A 22 -17.43 -15.78 0.38
N VAL A 23 -16.32 -16.11 1.04
CA VAL A 23 -16.25 -17.11 2.10
C VAL A 23 -16.05 -16.47 3.48
N ILE A 24 -15.15 -15.51 3.57
CA ILE A 24 -14.70 -14.97 4.86
C ILE A 24 -15.61 -13.84 5.35
N ASN A 25 -16.23 -13.07 4.45
CA ASN A 25 -16.97 -11.85 4.76
C ASN A 25 -18.41 -11.81 4.22
N LYS A 26 -19.15 -12.90 4.39
CA LYS A 26 -20.57 -13.00 3.95
C LYS A 26 -21.54 -12.06 4.67
N THR A 27 -21.22 -11.63 5.87
CA THR A 27 -22.07 -10.75 6.68
C THR A 27 -21.39 -9.43 6.97
N GLN A 28 -22.11 -8.33 6.78
CA GLN A 28 -21.68 -6.99 7.17
C GLN A 28 -21.70 -6.91 8.71
N HIS A 29 -20.61 -7.32 9.37
CA HIS A 29 -20.42 -7.14 10.81
C HIS A 29 -19.16 -6.31 11.08
N GLU A 30 -19.13 -5.63 12.20
CA GLU A 30 -17.93 -4.92 12.63
C GLU A 30 -16.89 -5.94 13.11
N TYR A 31 -15.68 -5.86 12.55
CA TYR A 31 -14.58 -6.75 12.98
C TYR A 31 -14.20 -6.48 14.43
N THR A 32 -14.12 -7.55 15.20
CA THR A 32 -13.41 -7.48 16.46
C THR A 32 -11.90 -7.36 16.22
N THR A 33 -11.18 -6.73 17.14
CA THR A 33 -9.71 -6.58 17.05
C THR A 33 -9.01 -7.94 16.87
N VAL A 34 -9.53 -9.01 17.51
CA VAL A 34 -8.97 -10.35 17.42
C VAL A 34 -9.18 -10.96 16.02
N GLU A 35 -10.35 -10.78 15.42
CA GLU A 35 -10.63 -11.21 14.05
C GLU A 35 -9.74 -10.48 13.05
N ALA A 36 -9.64 -9.16 13.19
CA ALA A 36 -8.78 -8.34 12.35
C ALA A 36 -7.30 -8.77 12.43
N LEU A 37 -6.79 -9.09 13.63
CA LEU A 37 -5.44 -9.62 13.83
C LEU A 37 -5.25 -10.99 13.17
N LYS A 38 -6.19 -11.92 13.32
CA LYS A 38 -6.14 -13.24 12.66
C LYS A 38 -6.11 -13.11 11.15
N MET A 39 -6.95 -12.25 10.59
CA MET A 39 -6.99 -11.99 9.15
C MET A 39 -5.71 -11.34 8.64
N THR A 40 -5.16 -10.37 9.40
CA THR A 40 -3.87 -9.76 9.06
C THR A 40 -2.75 -10.80 9.08
N ALA A 41 -2.71 -11.67 10.09
CA ALA A 41 -1.73 -12.76 10.17
C ALA A 41 -1.88 -13.76 9.01
N LEU A 42 -3.11 -14.09 8.62
CA LEU A 42 -3.38 -14.93 7.45
C LEU A 42 -2.79 -14.31 6.16
N TRP A 43 -3.06 -13.03 5.91
CA TRP A 43 -2.54 -12.34 4.72
C TRP A 43 -1.02 -12.22 4.71
N ILE A 44 -0.39 -11.98 5.87
CA ILE A 44 1.07 -12.02 6.01
C ILE A 44 1.57 -13.44 5.71
N GLY A 45 0.92 -14.47 6.22
CA GLY A 45 1.25 -15.86 5.93
C GLY A 45 1.18 -16.18 4.44
N CYS A 46 0.10 -15.76 3.75
CA CYS A 46 -0.04 -15.91 2.30
C CYS A 46 1.10 -15.19 1.54
N ALA A 47 1.46 -13.99 1.95
CA ALA A 47 2.57 -13.25 1.34
C ALA A 47 3.92 -13.97 1.52
N LEU A 48 4.19 -14.52 2.71
CA LEU A 48 5.41 -15.28 2.98
C LEU A 48 5.46 -16.58 2.18
N VAL A 49 4.35 -17.32 2.09
CA VAL A 49 4.25 -18.53 1.26
C VAL A 49 4.50 -18.19 -0.21
N PHE A 50 3.91 -17.09 -0.70
CA PHE A 50 4.20 -16.64 -2.06
C PHE A 50 5.65 -16.23 -2.24
N GLY A 51 6.29 -15.62 -1.24
CA GLY A 51 7.72 -15.31 -1.24
C GLY A 51 8.58 -16.57 -1.40
N VAL A 52 8.23 -17.67 -0.73
CA VAL A 52 8.88 -18.97 -0.95
C VAL A 52 8.66 -19.47 -2.37
N LEU A 53 7.44 -19.32 -2.93
CA LEU A 53 7.18 -19.68 -4.33
C LEU A 53 8.04 -18.84 -5.30
N VAL A 54 8.26 -17.54 -5.02
CA VAL A 54 9.17 -16.70 -5.81
C VAL A 54 10.59 -17.27 -5.76
N VAL A 55 11.11 -17.62 -4.57
CA VAL A 55 12.44 -18.24 -4.44
C VAL A 55 12.56 -19.49 -5.33
N VAL A 56 11.58 -20.39 -5.25
CA VAL A 56 11.56 -21.65 -6.00
C VAL A 56 11.44 -21.37 -7.50
N ALA A 57 10.51 -20.51 -7.92
CA ALA A 57 10.27 -20.20 -9.32
C ALA A 57 11.49 -19.56 -10.01
N TYR A 58 12.20 -18.66 -9.33
CA TYR A 58 13.41 -18.03 -9.84
C TYR A 58 14.62 -18.96 -9.78
N ASN A 59 14.71 -19.82 -8.77
CA ASN A 59 15.81 -20.79 -8.67
C ASN A 59 15.77 -21.82 -9.79
N PHE A 60 14.58 -22.34 -10.10
CA PHE A 60 14.37 -23.29 -11.19
C PHE A 60 14.06 -22.62 -12.55
N ASP A 61 14.11 -21.30 -12.60
CA ASP A 61 13.82 -20.50 -13.80
C ASP A 61 12.46 -20.81 -14.44
N TRP A 62 11.43 -21.06 -13.60
CA TRP A 62 10.09 -21.33 -14.11
C TRP A 62 9.61 -20.19 -15.01
N PHE A 63 9.06 -20.55 -16.16
CA PHE A 63 8.58 -19.57 -17.15
C PHE A 63 9.65 -18.56 -17.59
N GLN A 64 10.94 -18.89 -17.45
CA GLN A 64 12.07 -18.00 -17.76
C GLN A 64 12.03 -16.68 -16.94
N LEU A 65 11.54 -16.74 -15.69
CA LEU A 65 11.42 -15.55 -14.85
C LEU A 65 12.76 -14.89 -14.60
N ARG A 66 13.78 -15.67 -14.21
CA ARG A 66 15.13 -15.19 -13.96
C ARG A 66 15.85 -14.79 -15.25
N THR A 67 15.84 -15.67 -16.25
CA THR A 67 16.56 -15.44 -17.51
C THR A 67 16.02 -14.22 -18.27
N SER A 68 14.72 -13.96 -18.21
CA SER A 68 14.08 -12.80 -18.88
C SER A 68 14.01 -11.56 -18.00
N SER A 69 14.46 -11.63 -16.74
CA SER A 69 14.44 -10.46 -15.85
C SER A 69 15.36 -9.35 -16.36
N PRO A 70 14.91 -8.09 -16.38
CA PRO A 70 15.77 -6.94 -16.66
C PRO A 70 16.76 -6.68 -15.53
N ASP A 71 16.45 -7.14 -14.31
CA ASP A 71 17.28 -6.96 -13.14
C ASP A 71 18.49 -7.91 -13.13
N LYS A 72 19.66 -7.35 -13.38
CA LYS A 72 20.91 -8.12 -13.43
C LYS A 72 21.49 -8.47 -12.06
N THR A 73 20.85 -8.05 -10.98
CA THR A 73 21.26 -8.42 -9.60
C THR A 73 20.64 -9.73 -9.14
N ILE A 74 19.72 -10.32 -9.91
CA ILE A 74 19.07 -11.60 -9.59
C ILE A 74 19.91 -12.74 -10.16
N PHE A 75 20.83 -13.27 -9.37
CA PHE A 75 21.66 -14.44 -9.74
C PHE A 75 21.01 -15.76 -9.30
N THR A 76 20.29 -15.73 -8.19
CA THR A 76 19.65 -16.91 -7.57
C THR A 76 18.20 -16.64 -7.20
N GLY A 77 17.45 -17.71 -6.91
CA GLY A 77 16.10 -17.55 -6.35
C GLY A 77 16.10 -16.85 -4.97
N TYR A 78 17.21 -16.99 -4.22
CA TYR A 78 17.36 -16.30 -2.94
C TYR A 78 17.38 -14.77 -3.12
N ASP A 79 18.10 -14.26 -4.14
CA ASP A 79 18.13 -12.83 -4.44
C ASP A 79 16.72 -12.32 -4.78
N ALA A 80 15.96 -13.06 -5.61
CA ALA A 80 14.59 -12.74 -5.95
C ALA A 80 13.67 -12.72 -4.70
N GLY A 81 13.84 -13.69 -3.80
CA GLY A 81 13.11 -13.75 -2.54
C GLY A 81 13.42 -12.57 -1.62
N LEU A 82 14.69 -12.17 -1.49
CA LEU A 82 15.09 -10.99 -0.73
C LEU A 82 14.49 -9.71 -1.33
N GLN A 83 14.51 -9.57 -2.67
CA GLN A 83 13.90 -8.42 -3.34
C GLN A 83 12.38 -8.37 -3.09
N TYR A 84 11.70 -9.52 -3.21
CA TYR A 84 10.27 -9.63 -2.95
C TYR A 84 9.90 -9.22 -1.51
N ILE A 85 10.58 -9.79 -0.51
CA ILE A 85 10.32 -9.47 0.90
C ILE A 85 10.63 -8.01 1.21
N THR A 86 11.72 -7.48 0.64
CA THR A 86 12.08 -6.07 0.84
C THR A 86 11.02 -5.14 0.26
N GLY A 87 10.57 -5.40 -0.98
CA GLY A 87 9.49 -4.65 -1.63
C GLY A 87 8.17 -4.75 -0.85
N TYR A 88 7.82 -5.94 -0.39
CA TYR A 88 6.64 -6.18 0.46
C TYR A 88 6.68 -5.36 1.76
N LEU A 89 7.82 -5.33 2.47
CA LEU A 89 7.96 -4.58 3.72
C LEU A 89 7.91 -3.07 3.51
N ILE A 90 8.56 -2.56 2.46
CA ILE A 90 8.50 -1.14 2.08
C ILE A 90 7.05 -0.74 1.83
N GLU A 91 6.36 -1.48 0.96
CA GLU A 91 4.98 -1.18 0.60
C GLU A 91 4.05 -1.29 1.81
N LYS A 92 4.24 -2.32 2.65
CA LYS A 92 3.45 -2.50 3.87
C LYS A 92 3.65 -1.35 4.86
N ALA A 93 4.88 -0.84 4.99
CA ALA A 93 5.21 0.30 5.83
C ALA A 93 4.57 1.60 5.31
N LEU A 94 4.74 1.90 4.02
CA LEU A 94 4.19 3.10 3.40
C LEU A 94 2.65 3.07 3.36
N SER A 95 2.06 1.88 3.25
CA SER A 95 0.60 1.70 3.31
C SER A 95 0.00 2.06 4.68
N MET A 96 0.79 2.22 5.75
CA MET A 96 0.27 2.70 7.04
C MET A 96 -0.27 4.13 6.94
N ASP A 97 0.41 5.02 6.21
CA ASP A 97 -0.09 6.38 5.98
C ASP A 97 -1.43 6.39 5.24
N ASN A 98 -1.61 5.48 4.27
CA ASN A 98 -2.88 5.33 3.56
C ASN A 98 -4.02 4.99 4.54
N ILE A 99 -3.75 4.13 5.52
CA ILE A 99 -4.73 3.74 6.54
C ILE A 99 -5.11 4.92 7.43
N PHE A 100 -4.15 5.77 7.81
CA PHE A 100 -4.46 6.99 8.58
C PHE A 100 -5.38 7.93 7.80
N VAL A 101 -5.11 8.14 6.51
CA VAL A 101 -5.96 8.96 5.64
C VAL A 101 -7.35 8.35 5.49
N MET A 102 -7.45 7.03 5.29
CA MET A 102 -8.74 6.32 5.24
C MET A 102 -9.54 6.51 6.54
N ALA A 103 -8.89 6.37 7.70
CA ALA A 103 -9.53 6.56 9.01
C ALA A 103 -10.05 7.99 9.18
N MET A 104 -9.26 8.98 8.79
CA MET A 104 -9.64 10.39 8.82
C MET A 104 -10.83 10.67 7.90
N LEU A 105 -10.83 10.12 6.69
CA LEU A 105 -11.93 10.28 5.73
C LEU A 105 -13.22 9.64 6.24
N PHE A 106 -13.18 8.41 6.77
CA PHE A 106 -14.34 7.76 7.34
C PHE A 106 -14.91 8.53 8.55
N SER A 107 -14.03 9.09 9.39
CA SER A 107 -14.42 9.94 10.51
C SER A 107 -15.07 11.24 10.03
N TYR A 108 -14.43 11.93 9.07
CA TYR A 108 -14.93 13.19 8.50
C TYR A 108 -16.33 13.04 7.87
N PHE A 109 -16.52 11.99 7.06
CA PHE A 109 -17.81 11.71 6.43
C PHE A 109 -18.77 10.92 7.31
N LYS A 110 -18.39 10.63 8.57
CA LYS A 110 -19.18 9.88 9.56
C LYS A 110 -19.70 8.55 9.01
N ILE A 111 -18.85 7.80 8.30
CA ILE A 111 -19.19 6.51 7.72
C ILE A 111 -19.24 5.45 8.82
N PRO A 112 -20.40 4.81 9.09
CA PRO A 112 -20.51 3.73 10.08
C PRO A 112 -19.61 2.53 9.74
N GLY A 113 -19.07 1.85 10.76
CA GLY A 113 -18.15 0.72 10.61
C GLY A 113 -18.65 -0.37 9.66
N LYS A 114 -19.96 -0.67 9.69
CA LYS A 114 -20.60 -1.66 8.82
C LYS A 114 -20.46 -1.38 7.31
N TYR A 115 -20.35 -0.10 6.91
CA TYR A 115 -20.20 0.28 5.50
C TYR A 115 -18.74 0.51 5.08
N GLN A 116 -17.81 0.68 6.04
CA GLN A 116 -16.39 0.86 5.74
C GLN A 116 -15.79 -0.33 5.00
N HIS A 117 -16.30 -1.53 5.29
CA HIS A 117 -15.88 -2.77 4.61
C HIS A 117 -16.06 -2.74 3.11
N GLU A 118 -17.19 -2.24 2.65
CA GLU A 118 -17.51 -2.17 1.23
C GLU A 118 -16.65 -1.14 0.51
N VAL A 119 -16.48 0.03 1.12
CA VAL A 119 -15.60 1.07 0.58
C VAL A 119 -14.15 0.60 0.51
N LEU A 120 -13.64 -0.05 1.57
CA LEU A 120 -12.28 -0.59 1.60
C LEU A 120 -12.08 -1.70 0.56
N PHE A 121 -13.10 -2.52 0.32
CA PHE A 121 -13.03 -3.56 -0.70
C PHE A 121 -12.88 -2.96 -2.11
N TRP A 122 -13.78 -2.05 -2.49
CA TRP A 122 -13.69 -1.40 -3.81
C TRP A 122 -12.42 -0.56 -3.93
N GLY A 123 -11.96 0.08 -2.83
CA GLY A 123 -10.69 0.77 -2.76
C GLY A 123 -9.49 -0.14 -3.03
N ILE A 124 -9.46 -1.35 -2.47
CA ILE A 124 -8.39 -2.32 -2.75
C ILE A 124 -8.42 -2.76 -4.23
N LEU A 125 -9.61 -2.97 -4.79
CA LEU A 125 -9.74 -3.36 -6.20
C LEU A 125 -9.26 -2.26 -7.14
N GLY A 126 -9.61 -1.01 -6.87
CA GLY A 126 -9.13 0.15 -7.61
C GLY A 126 -7.63 0.35 -7.46
N ALA A 127 -7.11 0.28 -6.23
CA ALA A 127 -5.68 0.34 -5.95
C ALA A 127 -4.89 -0.71 -6.75
N LEU A 128 -5.40 -1.94 -6.84
CA LEU A 128 -4.78 -3.01 -7.62
C LEU A 128 -4.64 -2.65 -9.11
N VAL A 129 -5.69 -2.05 -9.68
CA VAL A 129 -5.67 -1.62 -11.08
C VAL A 129 -4.74 -0.43 -11.28
N PHE A 130 -4.88 0.63 -10.47
CA PHE A 130 -4.06 1.85 -10.61
C PHE A 130 -2.58 1.56 -10.38
N ARG A 131 -2.22 0.81 -9.34
CA ARG A 131 -0.83 0.42 -9.08
C ARG A 131 -0.28 -0.49 -10.16
N GLY A 132 -1.09 -1.42 -10.69
CA GLY A 132 -0.71 -2.23 -11.84
C GLY A 132 -0.31 -1.37 -13.04
N VAL A 133 -1.13 -0.40 -13.40
CA VAL A 133 -0.83 0.55 -14.48
C VAL A 133 0.44 1.36 -14.17
N MET A 134 0.56 1.91 -12.97
CA MET A 134 1.72 2.72 -12.58
C MET A 134 3.03 1.92 -12.54
N ILE A 135 2.99 0.65 -12.10
CA ILE A 135 4.16 -0.23 -12.10
C ILE A 135 4.60 -0.53 -13.52
N VAL A 136 3.66 -0.84 -14.43
CA VAL A 136 3.98 -1.08 -15.84
C VAL A 136 4.60 0.17 -16.48
N LEU A 137 4.02 1.35 -16.26
CA LEU A 137 4.55 2.61 -16.74
C LEU A 137 5.92 2.94 -16.13
N GLY A 138 6.06 2.77 -14.80
CA GLY A 138 7.30 3.00 -14.08
C GLY A 138 8.42 2.07 -14.57
N ALA A 139 8.12 0.78 -14.74
CA ALA A 139 9.06 -0.20 -15.27
C ALA A 139 9.50 0.17 -16.72
N ALA A 140 8.56 0.57 -17.56
CA ALA A 140 8.87 1.01 -18.92
C ALA A 140 9.79 2.24 -18.93
N LEU A 141 9.54 3.20 -18.03
CA LEU A 141 10.36 4.41 -17.88
C LEU A 141 11.76 4.08 -17.37
N VAL A 142 11.88 3.30 -16.30
CA VAL A 142 13.17 2.94 -15.69
C VAL A 142 14.01 2.11 -16.66
N ASN A 143 13.41 1.13 -17.37
CA ASN A 143 14.12 0.31 -18.35
C ASN A 143 14.58 1.09 -19.59
N LYS A 144 13.86 2.18 -19.95
CA LYS A 144 14.20 3.00 -21.12
C LYS A 144 15.16 4.14 -20.77
N PHE A 145 15.04 4.69 -19.57
CA PHE A 145 15.76 5.89 -19.14
C PHE A 145 16.32 5.72 -17.73
N SER A 146 17.60 5.36 -17.61
CA SER A 146 18.28 5.14 -16.32
C SER A 146 18.25 6.38 -15.41
N TRP A 147 18.26 7.60 -15.97
CA TRP A 147 18.20 8.85 -15.20
C TRP A 147 16.88 9.03 -14.42
N VAL A 148 15.83 8.30 -14.78
CA VAL A 148 14.54 8.32 -14.06
C VAL A 148 14.71 7.90 -12.60
N MET A 149 15.65 6.99 -12.32
CA MET A 149 15.96 6.57 -10.94
C MET A 149 16.41 7.75 -10.06
N TYR A 150 17.17 8.70 -10.62
CA TYR A 150 17.59 9.92 -9.88
C TYR A 150 16.39 10.83 -9.61
N VAL A 151 15.49 10.99 -10.59
CA VAL A 151 14.24 11.75 -10.39
C VAL A 151 13.41 11.13 -9.28
N PHE A 152 13.29 9.81 -9.28
CA PHE A 152 12.59 9.08 -8.22
C PHE A 152 13.27 9.28 -6.85
N GLY A 153 14.60 9.26 -6.78
CA GLY A 153 15.33 9.54 -5.55
C GLY A 153 15.07 10.93 -5.00
N VAL A 154 15.09 11.96 -5.86
CA VAL A 154 14.76 13.34 -5.47
C VAL A 154 13.30 13.45 -5.00
N LEU A 155 12.38 12.79 -5.70
CA LEU A 155 10.96 12.78 -5.36
C LEU A 155 10.73 12.16 -3.98
N LEU A 156 11.37 11.03 -3.67
CA LEU A 156 11.29 10.40 -2.35
C LEU A 156 11.82 11.29 -1.23
N ILE A 157 12.94 11.98 -1.43
CA ILE A 157 13.47 12.94 -0.45
C ILE A 157 12.51 14.11 -0.27
N TYR A 158 11.96 14.64 -1.37
CA TYR A 158 10.94 15.70 -1.30
C TYR A 158 9.71 15.27 -0.51
N SER A 159 9.20 14.07 -0.77
CA SER A 159 8.05 13.50 -0.04
C SER A 159 8.37 13.30 1.44
N ALA A 160 9.55 12.79 1.77
CA ALA A 160 10.01 12.66 3.16
C ALA A 160 9.98 14.02 3.88
N VAL A 161 10.61 15.04 3.29
CA VAL A 161 10.66 16.38 3.86
C VAL A 161 9.27 17.00 4.00
N LYS A 162 8.42 16.85 2.97
CA LYS A 162 7.04 17.33 3.00
C LYS A 162 6.22 16.64 4.09
N MET A 163 6.38 15.34 4.27
CA MET A 163 5.69 14.56 5.31
C MET A 163 6.11 15.01 6.72
N MET A 164 7.39 15.36 6.91
CA MET A 164 7.91 15.77 8.22
C MET A 164 7.61 17.22 8.59
N PHE A 165 7.78 18.14 7.63
CA PHE A 165 7.71 19.57 7.85
C PHE A 165 6.50 20.25 7.20
N GLY A 166 5.70 19.50 6.43
CA GLY A 166 4.42 19.97 5.90
C GLY A 166 3.47 20.30 7.03
N LYS A 167 2.62 21.30 6.84
CA LYS A 167 1.51 21.55 7.76
C LYS A 167 0.54 20.36 7.67
N ASP A 168 0.16 19.84 8.81
CA ASP A 168 -0.97 18.90 8.90
C ASP A 168 -2.26 19.70 8.60
N ASP A 169 -2.50 19.98 7.30
CA ASP A 169 -3.75 20.60 6.87
C ASP A 169 -4.86 19.58 7.15
N GLU A 170 -5.79 19.94 8.02
CA GLU A 170 -7.03 19.15 8.20
C GLU A 170 -7.68 18.95 6.83
N PHE A 171 -8.17 17.74 6.60
CA PHE A 171 -8.82 17.42 5.33
C PHE A 171 -10.02 18.36 5.11
N ASP A 172 -9.89 19.26 4.14
CA ASP A 172 -10.92 20.20 3.74
C ASP A 172 -11.59 19.68 2.46
N ALA A 173 -12.81 19.14 2.63
CA ALA A 173 -13.59 18.62 1.51
C ALA A 173 -13.85 19.67 0.41
N ASP A 174 -13.99 20.94 0.78
CA ASP A 174 -14.29 22.00 -0.18
C ASP A 174 -13.04 22.41 -1.00
N LYS A 175 -11.84 22.10 -0.51
CA LYS A 175 -10.60 22.27 -1.28
C LYS A 175 -10.29 21.07 -2.18
N SER A 176 -10.84 19.88 -1.90
CA SER A 176 -10.59 18.67 -2.68
C SER A 176 -11.07 18.81 -4.11
N LEU A 177 -10.13 18.66 -5.07
CA LEU A 177 -10.45 18.65 -6.51
C LEU A 177 -11.37 17.48 -6.87
N VAL A 178 -11.16 16.32 -6.26
CA VAL A 178 -11.95 15.11 -6.50
C VAL A 178 -13.41 15.34 -6.11
N ILE A 179 -13.67 15.92 -4.94
CA ILE A 179 -15.02 16.22 -4.47
C ILE A 179 -15.68 17.27 -5.37
N LYS A 180 -14.95 18.29 -5.82
CA LYS A 180 -15.46 19.26 -6.79
C LYS A 180 -15.86 18.63 -8.11
N ILE A 181 -15.07 17.69 -8.63
CA ILE A 181 -15.38 16.96 -9.87
C ILE A 181 -16.62 16.10 -9.66
N ILE A 182 -16.72 15.35 -8.57
CA ILE A 182 -17.89 14.51 -8.27
C ILE A 182 -19.16 15.37 -8.20
N ARG A 183 -19.13 16.46 -7.42
CA ARG A 183 -20.26 17.39 -7.28
C ARG A 183 -20.70 18.02 -8.61
N LYS A 184 -19.79 18.11 -9.58
CA LYS A 184 -20.10 18.63 -10.91
C LYS A 184 -20.80 17.61 -11.81
N ILE A 185 -20.49 16.30 -11.60
CA ILE A 185 -21.03 15.20 -12.43
C ILE A 185 -22.33 14.66 -11.85
N TYR A 186 -22.38 14.51 -10.52
CA TYR A 186 -23.51 13.97 -9.77
C TYR A 186 -23.89 14.87 -8.60
N PRO A 187 -25.20 15.11 -8.37
CA PRO A 187 -25.63 15.67 -7.08
C PRO A 187 -25.20 14.71 -5.96
N VAL A 188 -24.68 15.24 -4.85
CA VAL A 188 -24.26 14.44 -3.70
C VAL A 188 -25.39 14.46 -2.66
N SER A 189 -25.90 13.28 -2.33
CA SER A 189 -26.88 13.08 -1.26
C SER A 189 -26.24 13.19 0.11
N SER A 190 -26.99 13.59 1.12
CA SER A 190 -26.60 13.54 2.52
C SER A 190 -26.89 12.19 3.19
N THR A 191 -27.62 11.28 2.50
CA THR A 191 -28.02 9.98 3.03
C THR A 191 -27.10 8.88 2.55
N LEU A 192 -26.84 7.88 3.41
CA LEU A 192 -25.97 6.73 3.10
C LEU A 192 -26.68 5.61 2.32
N ASP A 193 -28.00 5.68 2.19
CA ASP A 193 -28.88 4.78 1.42
C ASP A 193 -28.49 3.29 1.56
N GLU A 194 -28.59 2.77 2.78
CA GLU A 194 -28.33 1.35 3.14
C GLU A 194 -26.96 0.79 2.69
N GLY A 195 -25.98 1.64 2.39
CA GLY A 195 -24.66 1.24 1.97
C GLY A 195 -24.43 1.32 0.45
N HIS A 196 -25.41 1.72 -0.34
CA HIS A 196 -25.24 1.87 -1.78
C HIS A 196 -24.40 3.10 -2.15
N PHE A 197 -23.61 2.98 -3.22
CA PHE A 197 -22.80 4.10 -3.75
C PHE A 197 -23.63 5.14 -4.50
N PHE A 198 -24.80 4.75 -5.02
CA PHE A 198 -25.73 5.62 -5.71
C PHE A 198 -27.11 5.54 -5.09
N THR A 199 -27.83 6.67 -5.06
CA THR A 199 -29.19 6.78 -4.60
C THR A 199 -30.03 7.58 -5.59
N ILE A 200 -31.34 7.66 -5.37
CA ILE A 200 -32.23 8.54 -6.13
C ILE A 200 -32.64 9.70 -5.22
N ALA A 201 -32.15 10.89 -5.54
CA ALA A 201 -32.52 12.12 -4.85
C ALA A 201 -33.24 13.05 -5.83
N ASN A 202 -34.40 13.55 -5.45
CA ASN A 202 -35.22 14.45 -6.29
C ASN A 202 -35.52 13.91 -7.70
N GLY A 203 -35.69 12.58 -7.83
CA GLY A 203 -35.97 11.92 -9.11
C GLY A 203 -34.75 11.75 -10.04
N ALA A 204 -33.55 12.15 -9.62
CA ALA A 204 -32.30 11.99 -10.35
C ALA A 204 -31.31 11.08 -9.59
N ARG A 205 -30.41 10.46 -10.33
CA ARG A 205 -29.32 9.65 -9.76
C ARG A 205 -28.34 10.55 -9.03
N ALA A 206 -28.09 10.28 -7.75
CA ALA A 206 -27.20 11.05 -6.90
C ALA A 206 -26.10 10.13 -6.33
N ALA A 207 -24.93 10.69 -6.09
CA ALA A 207 -23.83 10.02 -5.38
C ALA A 207 -24.10 10.04 -3.88
N THR A 208 -23.86 8.92 -3.18
CA THR A 208 -23.87 8.89 -1.72
C THR A 208 -22.51 9.33 -1.15
N PRO A 209 -22.42 9.66 0.15
CA PRO A 209 -21.15 9.91 0.80
C PRO A 209 -20.15 8.75 0.66
N LEU A 210 -20.62 7.49 0.52
CA LEU A 210 -19.77 6.32 0.30
C LEU A 210 -19.01 6.39 -1.01
N LEU A 211 -19.68 6.80 -2.11
CA LEU A 211 -18.99 6.99 -3.40
C LEU A 211 -17.96 8.11 -3.30
N VAL A 212 -18.30 9.22 -2.64
CA VAL A 212 -17.38 10.34 -2.46
C VAL A 212 -16.13 9.90 -1.72
N VAL A 213 -16.29 9.18 -0.61
CA VAL A 213 -15.15 8.66 0.18
C VAL A 213 -14.33 7.66 -0.63
N LEU A 214 -14.97 6.74 -1.36
CA LEU A 214 -14.26 5.80 -2.23
C LEU A 214 -13.40 6.53 -3.25
N MET A 215 -13.93 7.51 -3.96
CA MET A 215 -13.18 8.25 -4.99
C MET A 215 -12.04 9.08 -4.40
N VAL A 216 -12.21 9.60 -3.18
CA VAL A 216 -11.12 10.29 -2.48
C VAL A 216 -10.04 9.30 -2.05
N ILE A 217 -10.39 8.12 -1.51
CA ILE A 217 -9.44 7.05 -1.17
C ILE A 217 -8.65 6.62 -2.41
N GLU A 218 -9.31 6.36 -3.53
CA GLU A 218 -8.64 6.00 -4.78
C GLU A 218 -7.66 7.08 -5.26
N SER A 219 -8.07 8.34 -5.19
CA SER A 219 -7.20 9.44 -5.61
C SER A 219 -5.99 9.60 -4.69
N THR A 220 -6.16 9.39 -3.39
CA THR A 220 -5.05 9.43 -2.44
C THR A 220 -4.13 8.22 -2.60
N ASP A 221 -4.66 7.03 -2.90
CA ASP A 221 -3.82 5.85 -3.18
C ASP A 221 -2.93 6.07 -4.42
N VAL A 222 -3.46 6.70 -5.47
CA VAL A 222 -2.64 7.10 -6.63
C VAL A 222 -1.52 8.06 -6.22
N LEU A 223 -1.79 9.03 -5.36
CA LEU A 223 -0.77 9.95 -4.85
C LEU A 223 0.31 9.20 -4.04
N PHE A 224 -0.08 8.29 -3.16
CA PHE A 224 0.85 7.47 -2.39
C PHE A 224 1.65 6.49 -3.26
N ALA A 225 1.05 5.99 -4.34
CA ALA A 225 1.75 5.14 -5.29
C ALA A 225 2.91 5.87 -6.00
N VAL A 226 2.83 7.19 -6.15
CA VAL A 226 3.93 8.02 -6.68
C VAL A 226 5.18 7.94 -5.79
N ASP A 227 5.03 7.71 -4.50
CA ASP A 227 6.15 7.57 -3.56
C ASP A 227 6.54 6.10 -3.36
N SER A 228 5.56 5.20 -3.22
CA SER A 228 5.83 3.80 -2.90
C SER A 228 6.41 3.01 -4.07
N ILE A 229 5.95 3.23 -5.29
CA ILE A 229 6.44 2.51 -6.48
C ILE A 229 7.93 2.81 -6.74
N PRO A 230 8.39 4.08 -6.78
CA PRO A 230 9.82 4.39 -6.85
C PRO A 230 10.64 3.74 -5.73
N ALA A 231 10.10 3.70 -4.50
CA ALA A 231 10.78 3.07 -3.38
C ALA A 231 11.04 1.58 -3.63
N VAL A 232 10.08 0.85 -4.20
CA VAL A 232 10.28 -0.57 -4.57
C VAL A 232 11.22 -0.71 -5.76
N PHE A 233 11.18 0.18 -6.77
CA PHE A 233 12.13 0.19 -7.88
C PHE A 233 13.58 0.42 -7.43
N SER A 234 13.82 1.03 -6.28
CA SER A 234 15.17 1.14 -5.69
C SER A 234 15.75 -0.22 -5.26
N ILE A 235 14.91 -1.23 -5.09
CA ILE A 235 15.30 -2.58 -4.67
C ILE A 235 15.45 -3.50 -5.87
N THR A 236 14.53 -3.44 -6.83
CA THR A 236 14.53 -4.30 -8.02
C THR A 236 13.85 -3.61 -9.19
N THR A 237 14.38 -3.84 -10.39
CA THR A 237 13.75 -3.44 -11.66
C THR A 237 12.92 -4.56 -12.30
N ASP A 238 12.84 -5.73 -11.64
CA ASP A 238 12.00 -6.84 -12.09
C ASP A 238 10.52 -6.53 -11.85
N SER A 239 9.78 -6.30 -12.93
CA SER A 239 8.37 -5.90 -12.87
C SER A 239 7.49 -6.96 -12.20
N PHE A 240 7.82 -8.25 -12.30
CA PHE A 240 7.04 -9.32 -11.65
C PHE A 240 7.21 -9.26 -10.15
N ILE A 241 8.44 -9.08 -9.65
CA ILE A 241 8.72 -8.95 -8.23
C ILE A 241 8.09 -7.66 -7.68
N VAL A 242 8.26 -6.51 -8.37
CA VAL A 242 7.64 -5.24 -7.99
C VAL A 242 6.13 -5.38 -7.87
N PHE A 243 5.47 -5.94 -8.90
CA PHE A 243 4.03 -6.07 -8.92
C PHE A 243 3.51 -7.03 -7.84
N THR A 244 4.10 -8.22 -7.76
CA THR A 244 3.64 -9.26 -6.83
C THR A 244 3.85 -8.85 -5.37
N SER A 245 4.98 -8.24 -5.01
CA SER A 245 5.24 -7.74 -3.66
C SER A 245 4.25 -6.62 -3.26
N ASN A 246 3.97 -5.70 -4.19
CA ASN A 246 2.98 -4.63 -4.00
C ASN A 246 1.58 -5.20 -3.77
N ILE A 247 1.12 -6.10 -4.63
CA ILE A 247 -0.23 -6.69 -4.52
C ILE A 247 -0.41 -7.43 -3.21
N PHE A 248 0.56 -8.26 -2.80
CA PHE A 248 0.47 -8.94 -1.51
C PHE A 248 0.51 -7.98 -0.30
N ALA A 249 1.18 -6.84 -0.42
CA ALA A 249 1.16 -5.83 0.64
C ALA A 249 -0.20 -5.13 0.77
N ILE A 250 -0.90 -4.92 -0.35
CA ILE A 250 -2.23 -4.33 -0.39
C ILE A 250 -3.30 -5.32 0.08
N LEU A 251 -3.18 -6.60 -0.29
CA LEU A 251 -4.02 -7.66 0.24
C LEU A 251 -3.88 -7.66 1.78
N GLY A 252 -4.97 -7.63 2.49
CA GLY A 252 -4.97 -7.50 3.94
C GLY A 252 -4.87 -6.07 4.48
N LEU A 253 -4.83 -5.03 3.63
CA LEU A 253 -4.96 -3.63 4.10
C LEU A 253 -6.27 -3.42 4.84
N ARG A 254 -7.35 -4.07 4.40
CA ARG A 254 -8.65 -4.01 5.05
C ARG A 254 -8.59 -4.52 6.50
N SER A 255 -8.02 -5.71 6.72
CA SER A 255 -7.86 -6.24 8.08
C SER A 255 -6.90 -5.40 8.91
N LEU A 256 -5.80 -4.94 8.31
CA LEU A 256 -4.83 -4.07 8.96
C LEU A 256 -5.45 -2.71 9.35
N TYR A 257 -6.38 -2.18 8.55
CA TYR A 257 -7.13 -0.97 8.87
C TYR A 257 -7.87 -1.11 10.20
N PHE A 258 -8.61 -2.21 10.40
CA PHE A 258 -9.34 -2.44 11.65
C PHE A 258 -8.41 -2.71 12.85
N VAL A 259 -7.26 -3.33 12.63
CA VAL A 259 -6.23 -3.45 13.67
C VAL A 259 -5.68 -2.07 14.04
N LEU A 260 -5.29 -1.27 13.05
CA LEU A 260 -4.67 0.03 13.30
C LEU A 260 -5.63 1.02 13.95
N ILE A 261 -6.90 1.07 13.55
CA ILE A 261 -7.91 1.93 14.21
C ILE A 261 -7.99 1.63 15.71
N SER A 262 -7.94 0.35 16.09
CA SER A 262 -8.01 -0.04 17.51
C SER A 262 -6.78 0.37 18.32
N VAL A 263 -5.67 0.71 17.65
CA VAL A 263 -4.39 1.08 18.28
C VAL A 263 -3.79 2.37 17.72
N LEU A 264 -4.59 3.16 16.99
CA LEU A 264 -4.14 4.33 16.23
C LEU A 264 -3.34 5.32 17.10
N ASN A 265 -3.80 5.58 18.34
CA ASN A 265 -3.14 6.47 19.28
C ASN A 265 -1.84 5.90 19.87
N LYS A 266 -1.51 4.63 19.58
CA LYS A 266 -0.34 3.93 20.15
C LYS A 266 0.92 4.06 19.30
N PHE A 267 0.82 4.46 18.06
CA PHE A 267 1.94 4.47 17.10
C PHE A 267 2.42 5.88 16.73
N CYS A 268 2.70 6.71 17.74
CA CYS A 268 3.07 8.12 17.54
C CYS A 268 4.42 8.33 16.82
N TYR A 269 5.33 7.34 16.81
CA TYR A 269 6.65 7.45 16.18
C TYR A 269 6.76 6.84 14.79
N ILE A 270 5.70 6.24 14.24
CA ILE A 270 5.73 5.65 12.88
C ILE A 270 6.04 6.72 11.82
N LYS A 271 5.45 7.91 11.90
CA LYS A 271 5.72 9.03 10.97
C LYS A 271 7.22 9.31 10.85
N TYR A 272 7.96 9.29 11.97
CA TYR A 272 9.42 9.49 11.97
C TYR A 272 10.17 8.34 11.31
N SER A 273 9.72 7.10 11.52
CA SER A 273 10.33 5.95 10.85
C SER A 273 10.12 5.97 9.34
N LEU A 274 8.94 6.35 8.88
CA LEU A 274 8.65 6.50 7.44
C LEU A 274 9.47 7.63 6.83
N PHE A 275 9.64 8.75 7.52
CA PHE A 275 10.52 9.84 7.12
C PHE A 275 11.96 9.35 6.91
N VAL A 276 12.53 8.65 7.90
CA VAL A 276 13.90 8.11 7.81
C VAL A 276 14.00 7.05 6.72
N LEU A 277 12.98 6.22 6.56
CA LEU A 277 12.89 5.20 5.51
C LEU A 277 12.95 5.82 4.11
N LEU A 278 12.11 6.81 3.84
CA LEU A 278 12.07 7.51 2.54
C LEU A 278 13.37 8.25 2.26
N LEU A 279 13.97 8.89 3.27
CA LEU A 279 15.29 9.52 3.14
C LEU A 279 16.38 8.49 2.81
N PHE A 280 16.40 7.35 3.51
CA PHE A 280 17.36 6.27 3.26
C PHE A 280 17.23 5.75 1.83
N ILE A 281 16.01 5.45 1.38
CA ILE A 281 15.76 4.92 0.03
C ILE A 281 16.11 5.98 -1.03
N GLY A 282 15.68 7.22 -0.85
CA GLY A 282 15.98 8.32 -1.77
C GLY A 282 17.48 8.59 -1.89
N ALA A 283 18.20 8.62 -0.76
CA ALA A 283 19.65 8.76 -0.74
C ALA A 283 20.35 7.57 -1.43
N LYS A 284 19.91 6.33 -1.17
CA LYS A 284 20.40 5.14 -1.86
C LYS A 284 20.28 5.26 -3.37
N MET A 285 19.14 5.75 -3.87
CA MET A 285 18.92 5.93 -5.31
C MET A 285 19.83 6.99 -5.91
N LEU A 286 20.04 8.11 -5.22
CA LEU A 286 20.92 9.17 -5.70
C LEU A 286 22.41 8.77 -5.68
N LEU A 287 22.77 7.88 -4.76
CA LEU A 287 24.16 7.42 -4.58
C LEU A 287 24.46 6.09 -5.27
N MET A 288 23.56 5.55 -6.07
CA MET A 288 23.66 4.19 -6.62
C MET A 288 24.90 3.97 -7.51
N GLU A 289 25.46 5.01 -8.13
CA GLU A 289 26.68 4.93 -8.91
C GLU A 289 27.95 4.97 -8.04
N PHE A 290 27.87 5.55 -6.84
CA PHE A 290 29.00 5.71 -5.94
C PHE A 290 29.07 4.65 -4.86
N VAL A 291 27.91 4.20 -4.38
CA VAL A 291 27.80 3.27 -3.24
C VAL A 291 26.84 2.13 -3.58
N HIS A 292 27.39 0.92 -3.66
CA HIS A 292 26.59 -0.28 -3.87
C HIS A 292 26.15 -0.86 -2.53
N ILE A 293 24.93 -0.58 -2.13
CA ILE A 293 24.32 -1.17 -0.92
C ILE A 293 23.64 -2.47 -1.33
N SER A 294 24.08 -3.59 -0.76
CA SER A 294 23.47 -4.90 -1.03
C SER A 294 22.00 -4.94 -0.59
N ILE A 295 21.22 -5.84 -1.23
CA ILE A 295 19.79 -6.01 -0.91
C ILE A 295 19.62 -6.42 0.56
N GLY A 296 20.47 -7.33 1.06
CA GLY A 296 20.46 -7.75 2.46
C GLY A 296 20.73 -6.59 3.44
N ALA A 297 21.68 -5.70 3.12
CA ALA A 297 21.96 -4.51 3.93
C ALA A 297 20.77 -3.53 3.89
N SER A 298 20.15 -3.35 2.72
CA SER A 298 18.95 -2.52 2.58
C SER A 298 17.78 -3.08 3.40
N LEU A 299 17.54 -4.39 3.32
CA LEU A 299 16.50 -5.06 4.11
C LEU A 299 16.75 -4.89 5.62
N SER A 300 18.00 -5.11 6.06
CA SER A 300 18.37 -4.93 7.47
C SER A 300 18.14 -3.50 7.95
N ALA A 301 18.54 -2.50 7.17
CA ALA A 301 18.30 -1.09 7.48
C ALA A 301 16.80 -0.79 7.60
N ILE A 302 15.97 -1.27 6.66
CA ILE A 302 14.52 -1.10 6.68
C ILE A 302 13.90 -1.72 7.94
N VAL A 303 14.27 -2.96 8.27
CA VAL A 303 13.77 -3.66 9.47
C VAL A 303 14.15 -2.92 10.74
N VAL A 304 15.40 -2.43 10.83
CA VAL A 304 15.87 -1.64 11.98
C VAL A 304 15.11 -0.32 12.10
N ILE A 305 14.97 0.44 11.02
CA ILE A 305 14.26 1.73 11.02
C ILE A 305 12.80 1.55 11.50
N LEU A 306 12.10 0.58 10.94
CA LEU A 306 10.71 0.31 11.31
C LEU A 306 10.61 -0.26 12.73
N GLY A 307 11.50 -1.18 13.09
CA GLY A 307 11.54 -1.78 14.43
C GLY A 307 11.78 -0.75 15.54
N VAL A 308 12.70 0.19 15.33
CA VAL A 308 12.95 1.28 16.28
C VAL A 308 11.72 2.16 16.46
N GLY A 309 11.01 2.52 15.39
CA GLY A 309 9.80 3.34 15.51
C GLY A 309 8.65 2.64 16.23
N ILE A 310 8.46 1.35 15.97
CA ILE A 310 7.45 0.53 16.66
C ILE A 310 7.81 0.43 18.15
N LEU A 311 9.07 0.07 18.48
CA LEU A 311 9.52 -0.06 19.85
C LEU A 311 9.44 1.27 20.60
N ALA A 312 9.87 2.37 20.01
CA ALA A 312 9.76 3.71 20.59
C ALA A 312 8.31 4.08 20.90
N SER A 313 7.38 3.77 19.98
CA SER A 313 5.95 4.00 20.19
C SER A 313 5.38 3.19 21.36
N VAL A 314 5.75 1.92 21.46
CA VAL A 314 5.30 1.03 22.55
C VAL A 314 5.87 1.47 23.91
N ILE A 315 7.16 1.85 23.98
CA ILE A 315 7.80 2.32 25.22
C ILE A 315 7.18 3.63 25.68
N HIS A 316 6.96 4.57 24.75
CA HIS A 316 6.36 5.86 25.08
C HIS A 316 4.97 5.70 25.73
N GLN A 317 4.15 4.81 25.18
CA GLN A 317 2.84 4.51 25.75
C GLN A 317 2.93 3.91 27.16
N LYS A 318 3.87 2.98 27.38
CA LYS A 318 4.02 2.34 28.70
C LYS A 318 4.39 3.36 29.79
N ASN A 319 5.27 4.30 29.45
CA ASN A 319 5.67 5.37 30.37
C ASN A 319 4.59 6.45 30.57
N GLY A 320 3.67 6.66 29.60
CA GLY A 320 2.55 7.59 29.74
C GLY A 320 1.45 7.05 30.67
N VAL A 321 1.23 5.74 30.68
CA VAL A 321 0.22 5.09 31.56
C VAL A 321 0.71 4.97 33.03
N GLU A 322 2.02 5.01 33.30
CA GLU A 322 2.55 5.01 34.68
C GLU A 322 2.52 6.39 35.35
N ASN A 323 2.20 7.48 34.60
CA ASN A 323 2.17 8.86 35.11
C ASN A 323 0.75 9.47 35.24
N GLU A 324 -0.31 8.70 34.93
CA GLU A 324 -1.71 9.00 35.23
C GLU A 324 -2.25 8.12 36.39
#